data_1d5deb3a770590391f446ce6578c44ea
#
_entry.id   1d5deb3a770590391f446ce6578c44ea
#
_cell.length_a   1.000
_cell.length_b   1.000
_cell.length_c   1.000
_cell.angle_alpha   90.00
_cell.angle_beta   90.00
_cell.angle_gamma   90.00
#
_symmetry.space_group_name_H-M   'P 1'
#
loop_
_entity.id
_entity.type
_entity.pdbx_description
1 polymer ?
#
loop_
_entity_poly.entity_id
_entity_poly.type
_entity_poly.pdbx_seq_one_letter_code
_entity_poly.pdbx_strand_id
1 'polypeptide(L)'
;MPLTRQHIQGERPTRQRRFNEGVVIREEDIQQFLADYERMNRTEGTVQFYRRKMKRFYEDLPEDKTVRYGTLQNWRDSLLRNGDTPGSANAFLSAANAYLDYIGHREYQLAGQLKEEKAPVPELSRAEYLHLLRTARALGKEKIYLLIKLFGSTGLFAQELPEITVEAVQTGKIVCDQNKYKQIVTVPACLQKELLDYSKRNGIISGPIFQTRDGRPMHRTYVSAVIRNLCEKAQVPSEKGNPKSLRKLYLSTKAVIESNVALLVEQAMERMMEQEQFSIGWEEA
;
A
#
# COMPACT_ATOMS: atom_id res chain seq x y z
N MET A 1 45.19 -63.42 6.13
CA MET A 1 44.15 -63.16 5.15
C MET A 1 43.44 -61.87 5.58
N PRO A 2 43.55 -60.74 4.86
CA PRO A 2 42.83 -59.52 5.20
C PRO A 2 41.48 -59.48 4.48
N LEU A 3 40.43 -59.12 5.22
CA LEU A 3 39.08 -58.88 4.73
C LEU A 3 38.97 -57.61 3.91
N THR A 4 38.59 -57.78 2.64
CA THR A 4 38.37 -56.70 1.68
C THR A 4 37.05 -55.96 2.02
N ARG A 5 37.11 -54.68 2.41
CA ARG A 5 35.95 -53.78 2.50
C ARG A 5 35.51 -53.43 1.08
N GLN A 6 34.33 -53.88 0.67
CA GLN A 6 33.66 -53.40 -0.51
C GLN A 6 33.20 -51.94 -0.25
N HIS A 7 33.75 -51.00 -0.99
CA HIS A 7 33.28 -49.66 -1.10
C HIS A 7 32.02 -49.65 -1.98
N ILE A 8 30.88 -49.47 -1.37
CA ILE A 8 29.66 -49.06 -2.10
C ILE A 8 29.85 -47.58 -2.42
N GLN A 9 30.28 -47.29 -3.63
CA GLN A 9 30.24 -45.93 -4.20
C GLN A 9 28.78 -45.60 -4.56
N GLY A 10 28.07 -44.94 -3.65
CA GLY A 10 26.84 -44.27 -3.98
C GLY A 10 27.21 -43.04 -4.85
N GLU A 11 26.91 -43.11 -6.13
CA GLU A 11 27.03 -41.99 -7.05
C GLU A 11 26.22 -40.80 -6.50
N ARG A 12 26.90 -39.70 -6.15
CA ARG A 12 26.25 -38.44 -5.86
C ARG A 12 25.55 -37.96 -7.15
N PRO A 13 24.23 -37.72 -7.18
CA PRO A 13 23.56 -37.31 -8.39
C PRO A 13 24.20 -35.99 -8.88
N THR A 14 24.61 -35.99 -10.16
CA THR A 14 25.14 -34.82 -10.85
C THR A 14 24.16 -33.69 -10.77
N ARG A 15 24.64 -32.42 -10.66
CA ARG A 15 23.85 -31.19 -10.55
C ARG A 15 22.70 -31.13 -11.59
N GLN A 16 22.94 -31.66 -12.79
CA GLN A 16 21.96 -31.75 -13.90
C GLN A 16 20.80 -32.74 -13.65
N ARG A 17 21.01 -33.87 -12.93
CA ARG A 17 19.93 -34.80 -12.57
C ARG A 17 18.94 -34.19 -11.56
N ARG A 18 19.41 -33.38 -10.60
CA ARG A 18 18.54 -32.71 -9.63
C ARG A 18 17.57 -31.68 -10.27
N PHE A 19 17.96 -31.05 -11.36
CA PHE A 19 17.10 -30.08 -12.07
C PHE A 19 15.96 -30.74 -12.86
N ASN A 20 16.07 -32.03 -13.21
CA ASN A 20 15.05 -32.76 -13.98
C ASN A 20 13.97 -33.42 -13.12
N GLU A 21 14.23 -33.64 -11.84
CA GLU A 21 13.28 -34.37 -10.97
C GLU A 21 12.10 -33.47 -10.52
N GLY A 22 12.31 -32.19 -10.37
CA GLY A 22 11.28 -31.25 -9.91
C GLY A 22 10.89 -31.47 -8.45
N VAL A 23 10.02 -30.60 -7.94
CA VAL A 23 9.42 -30.71 -6.61
C VAL A 23 7.90 -30.76 -6.74
N VAL A 24 7.28 -31.78 -6.13
CA VAL A 24 5.82 -31.92 -6.07
C VAL A 24 5.28 -30.97 -5.02
N ILE A 25 4.35 -30.13 -5.40
CA ILE A 25 3.69 -29.18 -4.50
C ILE A 25 2.41 -29.82 -3.98
N ARG A 26 2.27 -29.90 -2.67
CA ARG A 26 1.07 -30.39 -2.00
C ARG A 26 0.26 -29.25 -1.45
N GLU A 27 -1.05 -29.41 -1.44
CA GLU A 27 -1.94 -28.38 -0.92
C GLU A 27 -1.73 -28.16 0.59
N GLU A 28 -1.43 -29.25 1.32
CA GLU A 28 -1.13 -29.20 2.75
C GLU A 28 0.12 -28.36 3.06
N ASP A 29 1.16 -28.44 2.22
CA ASP A 29 2.39 -27.67 2.39
C ASP A 29 2.13 -26.16 2.16
N ILE A 30 1.23 -25.84 1.23
CA ILE A 30 0.78 -24.45 1.02
C ILE A 30 -0.02 -23.95 2.23
N GLN A 31 -0.89 -24.77 2.80
CA GLN A 31 -1.66 -24.37 4.00
C GLN A 31 -0.73 -24.16 5.19
N GLN A 32 0.27 -25.02 5.36
CA GLN A 32 1.28 -24.86 6.42
C GLN A 32 2.09 -23.57 6.22
N PHE A 33 2.56 -23.30 5.00
CA PHE A 33 3.24 -22.04 4.66
C PHE A 33 2.39 -20.82 5.01
N LEU A 34 1.11 -20.81 4.65
CA LEU A 34 0.20 -19.71 4.94
C LEU A 34 -0.04 -19.51 6.45
N ALA A 35 -0.15 -20.61 7.20
CA ALA A 35 -0.30 -20.58 8.65
C ALA A 35 0.95 -20.01 9.34
N ASP A 36 2.14 -20.44 8.91
CA ASP A 36 3.40 -19.92 9.44
C ASP A 36 3.62 -18.45 9.04
N TYR A 37 3.21 -18.09 7.82
CA TYR A 37 3.28 -16.71 7.34
C TYR A 37 2.37 -15.77 8.16
N GLU A 38 1.20 -16.26 8.60
CA GLU A 38 0.28 -15.53 9.49
C GLU A 38 0.89 -15.32 10.88
N ARG A 39 1.58 -16.33 11.43
CA ARG A 39 2.29 -16.24 12.72
C ARG A 39 3.44 -15.23 12.73
N MET A 40 3.97 -14.84 11.57
CA MET A 40 5.04 -13.84 11.43
C MET A 40 4.55 -12.39 11.64
N ASN A 41 3.40 -12.18 12.30
CA ASN A 41 2.82 -10.87 12.59
C ASN A 41 2.59 -10.00 11.33
N ARG A 42 2.15 -10.63 10.24
CA ARG A 42 1.78 -9.94 9.00
C ARG A 42 0.35 -9.43 9.10
N THR A 43 0.06 -8.34 8.38
CA THR A 43 -1.32 -7.83 8.32
C THR A 43 -2.24 -8.84 7.65
N GLU A 44 -3.49 -8.94 8.10
CA GLU A 44 -4.50 -9.82 7.51
C GLU A 44 -4.61 -9.64 5.99
N GLY A 45 -4.55 -8.38 5.51
CA GLY A 45 -4.56 -8.08 4.08
C GLY A 45 -3.39 -8.71 3.32
N THR A 46 -2.21 -8.82 3.94
CA THR A 46 -1.05 -9.48 3.35
C THR A 46 -1.27 -11.00 3.30
N VAL A 47 -1.78 -11.61 4.37
CA VAL A 47 -2.08 -13.05 4.41
C VAL A 47 -3.11 -13.42 3.35
N GLN A 48 -4.20 -12.66 3.26
CA GLN A 48 -5.24 -12.84 2.23
C GLN A 48 -4.70 -12.66 0.80
N PHE A 49 -3.76 -11.73 0.62
CA PHE A 49 -3.08 -11.56 -0.66
C PHE A 49 -2.28 -12.82 -1.04
N TYR A 50 -1.46 -13.35 -0.12
CA TYR A 50 -0.70 -14.58 -0.36
C TYR A 50 -1.62 -15.79 -0.58
N ARG A 51 -2.67 -15.93 0.22
CA ARG A 51 -3.66 -17.02 0.08
C ARG A 51 -4.26 -17.08 -1.33
N ARG A 52 -4.70 -15.93 -1.87
CA ARG A 52 -5.23 -15.86 -3.24
C ARG A 52 -4.17 -16.17 -4.30
N LYS A 53 -2.93 -15.71 -4.09
CA LYS A 53 -1.84 -15.92 -5.04
C LYS A 53 -1.41 -17.38 -5.05
N MET A 54 -1.29 -18.01 -3.89
CA MET A 54 -0.93 -19.42 -3.77
C MET A 54 -2.02 -20.36 -4.29
N LYS A 55 -3.29 -20.03 -4.06
CA LYS A 55 -4.41 -20.75 -4.67
C LYS A 55 -4.29 -20.78 -6.19
N ARG A 56 -4.12 -19.61 -6.82
CA ARG A 56 -3.95 -19.49 -8.28
C ARG A 56 -2.70 -20.21 -8.77
N PHE A 57 -1.60 -20.11 -8.03
CA PHE A 57 -0.36 -20.83 -8.35
C PHE A 57 -0.60 -22.36 -8.41
N TYR A 58 -1.24 -22.92 -7.38
CA TYR A 58 -1.54 -24.34 -7.32
C TYR A 58 -2.51 -24.81 -8.42
N GLU A 59 -3.52 -24.01 -8.71
CA GLU A 59 -4.49 -24.28 -9.79
C GLU A 59 -3.83 -24.30 -11.17
N ASP A 60 -2.92 -23.36 -11.43
CA ASP A 60 -2.23 -23.19 -12.71
C ASP A 60 -1.04 -24.15 -12.90
N LEU A 61 -0.62 -24.90 -11.87
CA LEU A 61 0.41 -25.93 -12.01
C LEU A 61 -0.07 -27.09 -12.89
N PRO A 62 0.88 -27.81 -13.56
CA PRO A 62 0.59 -29.04 -14.30
C PRO A 62 -0.20 -30.05 -13.46
N GLU A 63 -0.81 -31.04 -14.11
CA GLU A 63 -1.63 -32.07 -13.42
C GLU A 63 -0.84 -32.82 -12.32
N ASP A 64 0.45 -33.08 -12.55
CA ASP A 64 1.35 -33.74 -11.60
C ASP A 64 1.79 -32.84 -10.44
N LYS A 65 1.30 -31.59 -10.40
CA LYS A 65 1.63 -30.59 -9.38
C LYS A 65 3.13 -30.43 -9.13
N THR A 66 3.95 -30.65 -10.15
CA THR A 66 5.41 -30.61 -10.05
C THR A 66 5.96 -29.28 -10.61
N VAL A 67 6.76 -28.61 -9.80
CA VAL A 67 7.56 -27.46 -10.21
C VAL A 67 8.92 -27.93 -10.68
N ARG A 68 9.26 -27.60 -11.92
CA ARG A 68 10.56 -27.89 -12.57
C ARG A 68 11.25 -26.58 -12.97
N TYR A 69 12.49 -26.69 -13.38
CA TYR A 69 13.18 -25.55 -13.98
C TYR A 69 12.38 -24.98 -15.16
N GLY A 70 12.13 -23.67 -15.15
CA GLY A 70 11.31 -23.01 -16.18
C GLY A 70 9.79 -22.99 -15.91
N THR A 71 9.27 -23.74 -14.94
CA THR A 71 7.83 -23.74 -14.62
C THR A 71 7.31 -22.33 -14.28
N LEU A 72 7.99 -21.58 -13.44
CA LEU A 72 7.60 -20.22 -13.11
C LEU A 72 7.72 -19.25 -14.29
N GLN A 73 8.65 -19.50 -15.20
CA GLN A 73 8.78 -18.70 -16.42
C GLN A 73 7.58 -18.94 -17.35
N ASN A 74 7.23 -20.20 -17.57
CA ASN A 74 6.06 -20.57 -18.37
C ASN A 74 4.75 -20.04 -17.75
N TRP A 75 4.66 -20.12 -16.43
CA TRP A 75 3.52 -19.57 -15.69
C TRP A 75 3.42 -18.05 -15.84
N ARG A 76 4.53 -17.31 -15.69
CA ARG A 76 4.60 -15.87 -15.96
C ARG A 76 4.05 -15.54 -17.34
N ASP A 77 4.54 -16.24 -18.35
CA ASP A 77 4.15 -15.98 -19.74
C ASP A 77 2.67 -16.34 -19.99
N SER A 78 2.15 -17.34 -19.28
CA SER A 78 0.72 -17.68 -19.27
C SER A 78 -0.12 -16.57 -18.62
N LEU A 79 0.29 -16.04 -17.45
CA LEU A 79 -0.39 -14.93 -16.79
C LEU A 79 -0.51 -13.72 -17.72
N LEU A 80 0.58 -13.35 -18.40
CA LEU A 80 0.58 -12.23 -19.35
C LEU A 80 -0.35 -12.48 -20.55
N ARG A 81 -0.35 -13.70 -21.11
CA ARG A 81 -1.26 -14.08 -22.20
C ARG A 81 -2.73 -14.05 -21.78
N ASN A 82 -3.01 -14.33 -20.52
CA ASN A 82 -4.35 -14.28 -19.94
C ASN A 82 -4.80 -12.85 -19.56
N GLY A 83 -3.99 -11.82 -19.87
CA GLY A 83 -4.32 -10.42 -19.66
C GLY A 83 -3.94 -9.87 -18.29
N ASP A 84 -3.18 -10.61 -17.48
CA ASP A 84 -2.63 -10.05 -16.24
C ASP A 84 -1.58 -8.97 -16.55
N THR A 85 -1.59 -7.89 -15.77
CA THR A 85 -0.57 -6.83 -15.92
C THR A 85 0.80 -7.32 -15.44
N PRO A 86 1.92 -6.73 -15.94
CA PRO A 86 3.26 -7.03 -15.45
C PRO A 86 3.39 -6.94 -13.91
N GLY A 87 2.75 -5.94 -13.30
CA GLY A 87 2.73 -5.80 -11.84
C GLY A 87 1.95 -6.92 -11.13
N SER A 88 0.83 -7.37 -11.70
CA SER A 88 0.10 -8.54 -11.21
C SER A 88 0.93 -9.82 -11.32
N ALA A 89 1.56 -10.06 -12.47
CA ALA A 89 2.42 -11.22 -12.69
C ALA A 89 3.61 -11.22 -11.72
N ASN A 90 4.29 -10.08 -11.53
CA ASN A 90 5.35 -9.94 -10.53
C ASN A 90 4.87 -10.28 -9.10
N ALA A 91 3.65 -9.88 -8.74
CA ALA A 91 3.06 -10.16 -7.45
C ALA A 91 2.74 -11.66 -7.26
N PHE A 92 2.32 -12.37 -8.31
CA PHE A 92 2.14 -13.81 -8.31
C PHE A 92 3.48 -14.53 -8.14
N LEU A 93 4.48 -14.15 -8.94
CA LEU A 93 5.83 -14.73 -8.87
C LEU A 93 6.50 -14.50 -7.51
N SER A 94 6.32 -13.31 -6.91
CA SER A 94 6.84 -13.03 -5.57
C SER A 94 6.27 -13.98 -4.53
N ALA A 95 4.98 -14.31 -4.60
CA ALA A 95 4.36 -15.27 -3.69
C ALA A 95 4.88 -16.70 -3.91
N ALA A 96 4.98 -17.13 -5.18
CA ALA A 96 5.52 -18.44 -5.51
C ALA A 96 7.00 -18.59 -5.11
N ASN A 97 7.81 -17.56 -5.36
CA ASN A 97 9.22 -17.53 -4.94
C ASN A 97 9.36 -17.60 -3.41
N ALA A 98 8.53 -16.85 -2.65
CA ALA A 98 8.54 -16.93 -1.20
C ALA A 98 8.17 -18.33 -0.68
N TYR A 99 7.22 -19.00 -1.32
CA TYR A 99 6.85 -20.37 -1.01
C TYR A 99 7.98 -21.34 -1.34
N LEU A 100 8.61 -21.25 -2.51
CA LEU A 100 9.75 -22.08 -2.90
C LEU A 100 10.95 -21.89 -1.96
N ASP A 101 11.17 -20.67 -1.49
CA ASP A 101 12.17 -20.37 -0.45
C ASP A 101 11.85 -21.10 0.87
N TYR A 102 10.58 -21.04 1.28
CA TYR A 102 10.10 -21.67 2.50
C TYR A 102 10.29 -23.19 2.49
N ILE A 103 10.01 -23.86 1.37
CA ILE A 103 10.22 -25.31 1.22
C ILE A 103 11.66 -25.71 0.86
N GLY A 104 12.60 -24.74 0.77
CA GLY A 104 14.03 -24.99 0.54
C GLY A 104 14.42 -25.23 -0.92
N HIS A 105 13.56 -24.88 -1.88
CA HIS A 105 13.75 -25.12 -3.31
C HIS A 105 14.00 -23.83 -4.12
N ARG A 106 15.00 -23.04 -3.69
CA ARG A 106 15.38 -21.77 -4.32
C ARG A 106 15.82 -21.90 -5.78
N GLU A 107 16.29 -23.08 -6.16
CA GLU A 107 16.75 -23.38 -7.52
C GLU A 107 15.65 -23.27 -8.58
N TYR A 108 14.37 -23.40 -8.19
CA TYR A 108 13.23 -23.23 -9.08
C TYR A 108 12.62 -21.84 -9.09
N GLN A 109 13.17 -20.91 -8.30
CA GLN A 109 12.71 -19.54 -8.28
C GLN A 109 12.99 -18.83 -9.60
N LEU A 110 12.12 -17.93 -9.98
CA LEU A 110 12.33 -17.03 -11.11
C LEU A 110 12.89 -15.69 -10.62
N ALA A 111 14.15 -15.42 -10.94
CA ALA A 111 14.78 -14.13 -10.68
C ALA A 111 14.34 -13.09 -11.72
N GLY A 112 14.33 -11.83 -11.28
CA GLY A 112 13.99 -10.69 -12.13
C GLY A 112 12.50 -10.36 -12.13
N GLN A 113 12.21 -9.06 -12.12
CA GLN A 113 10.86 -8.54 -12.22
C GLN A 113 10.62 -8.01 -13.64
N LEU A 114 9.40 -8.19 -14.14
CA LEU A 114 8.95 -7.53 -15.34
C LEU A 114 8.95 -6.01 -15.10
N LYS A 115 9.49 -5.26 -16.03
CA LYS A 115 9.38 -3.80 -16.01
C LYS A 115 7.91 -3.43 -16.19
N GLU A 116 7.39 -2.65 -15.27
CA GLU A 116 6.06 -2.09 -15.35
C GLU A 116 6.20 -0.59 -15.57
N GLU A 117 5.77 -0.13 -16.71
CA GLU A 117 5.55 1.30 -16.92
C GLU A 117 4.30 1.68 -16.16
N LYS A 118 4.48 2.07 -14.89
CA LYS A 118 3.35 2.57 -14.10
C LYS A 118 2.92 3.90 -14.68
N ALA A 119 1.72 3.93 -15.23
CA ALA A 119 1.10 5.20 -15.57
C ALA A 119 1.14 6.11 -14.32
N PRO A 120 1.57 7.37 -14.47
CA PRO A 120 1.62 8.30 -13.35
C PRO A 120 0.22 8.39 -12.72
N VAL A 121 0.17 8.38 -11.39
CA VAL A 121 -1.11 8.59 -10.68
C VAL A 121 -1.68 9.92 -11.13
N PRO A 122 -2.91 9.97 -11.68
CA PRO A 122 -3.50 11.21 -12.15
C PRO A 122 -3.50 12.26 -11.06
N GLU A 123 -3.06 13.46 -11.38
CA GLU A 123 -2.93 14.54 -10.41
C GLU A 123 -4.23 15.33 -10.35
N LEU A 124 -4.78 15.44 -9.14
CA LEU A 124 -5.92 16.28 -8.86
C LEU A 124 -5.42 17.70 -8.60
N SER A 125 -5.89 18.68 -9.38
CA SER A 125 -5.55 20.08 -9.13
C SER A 125 -6.28 20.62 -7.90
N ARG A 126 -5.76 21.71 -7.33
CA ARG A 126 -6.42 22.41 -6.21
C ARG A 126 -7.81 22.90 -6.57
N ALA A 127 -8.02 23.37 -7.80
CA ALA A 127 -9.32 23.83 -8.30
C ALA A 127 -10.33 22.68 -8.38
N GLU A 128 -9.93 21.52 -8.94
CA GLU A 128 -10.76 20.31 -9.00
C GLU A 128 -11.12 19.80 -7.59
N TYR A 129 -10.15 19.79 -6.68
CA TYR A 129 -10.39 19.41 -5.28
C TYR A 129 -11.45 20.30 -4.62
N LEU A 130 -11.34 21.62 -4.76
CA LEU A 130 -12.33 22.54 -4.21
C LEU A 130 -13.69 22.37 -4.88
N HIS A 131 -13.71 22.04 -6.17
CA HIS A 131 -14.94 21.78 -6.91
C HIS A 131 -15.62 20.50 -6.40
N LEU A 132 -14.86 19.42 -6.13
CA LEU A 132 -15.37 18.20 -5.50
C LEU A 132 -16.01 18.49 -4.13
N LEU A 133 -15.36 19.29 -3.29
CA LEU A 133 -15.89 19.67 -1.98
C LEU A 133 -17.21 20.46 -2.10
N ARG A 134 -17.28 21.42 -3.01
CA ARG A 134 -18.50 22.21 -3.28
C ARG A 134 -19.63 21.33 -3.79
N THR A 135 -19.35 20.44 -4.73
CA THR A 135 -20.31 19.48 -5.28
C THR A 135 -20.84 18.53 -4.21
N ALA A 136 -19.95 17.98 -3.38
CA ALA A 136 -20.37 17.10 -2.27
C ALA A 136 -21.31 17.83 -1.31
N ARG A 137 -21.00 19.09 -0.98
CA ARG A 137 -21.83 19.93 -0.10
C ARG A 137 -23.19 20.28 -0.74
N ALA A 138 -23.20 20.68 -2.00
CA ALA A 138 -24.42 21.01 -2.73
C ALA A 138 -25.37 19.82 -2.85
N LEU A 139 -24.83 18.60 -2.95
CA LEU A 139 -25.59 17.36 -2.99
C LEU A 139 -25.97 16.79 -1.61
N GLY A 140 -25.67 17.49 -0.52
CA GLY A 140 -25.91 16.99 0.85
C GLY A 140 -25.10 15.75 1.23
N LYS A 141 -24.01 15.45 0.52
CA LYS A 141 -23.17 14.26 0.73
C LYS A 141 -22.07 14.51 1.75
N GLU A 142 -22.47 14.87 2.98
CA GLU A 142 -21.53 15.29 4.04
C GLU A 142 -20.43 14.24 4.33
N LYS A 143 -20.80 12.96 4.41
CA LYS A 143 -19.82 11.89 4.61
C LYS A 143 -18.74 11.88 3.54
N ILE A 144 -19.10 12.07 2.27
CA ILE A 144 -18.15 12.09 1.15
C ILE A 144 -17.32 13.37 1.18
N TYR A 145 -17.92 14.50 1.50
CA TYR A 145 -17.22 15.77 1.72
C TYR A 145 -16.10 15.60 2.77
N LEU A 146 -16.43 15.02 3.93
CA LEU A 146 -15.47 14.79 5.01
C LEU A 146 -14.36 13.80 4.63
N LEU A 147 -14.69 12.73 3.89
CA LEU A 147 -13.70 11.79 3.37
C LEU A 147 -12.70 12.48 2.44
N ILE A 148 -13.18 13.26 1.48
CA ILE A 148 -12.33 14.00 0.52
C ILE A 148 -11.46 14.99 1.28
N LYS A 149 -12.05 15.73 2.21
CA LYS A 149 -11.33 16.72 3.02
C LYS A 149 -10.26 16.05 3.90
N LEU A 150 -10.57 14.91 4.52
CA LEU A 150 -9.64 14.14 5.33
C LEU A 150 -8.41 13.71 4.51
N PHE A 151 -8.61 13.00 3.40
CA PHE A 151 -7.50 12.51 2.58
C PHE A 151 -6.68 13.66 1.96
N GLY A 152 -7.34 14.73 1.54
CA GLY A 152 -6.70 15.90 0.92
C GLY A 152 -5.98 16.83 1.91
N SER A 153 -6.19 16.67 3.22
CA SER A 153 -5.56 17.51 4.25
C SER A 153 -4.64 16.77 5.23
N THR A 154 -4.68 15.44 5.23
CA THR A 154 -3.87 14.62 6.14
C THR A 154 -2.93 13.65 5.42
N GLY A 155 -3.23 13.35 4.17
CA GLY A 155 -2.46 12.39 3.39
C GLY A 155 -2.56 10.94 3.88
N LEU A 156 -3.58 10.58 4.66
CA LEU A 156 -3.87 9.23 5.10
C LEU A 156 -4.09 8.27 3.93
N PHE A 157 -3.78 7.00 4.13
CA PHE A 157 -4.16 5.94 3.20
C PHE A 157 -5.60 5.48 3.46
N ALA A 158 -6.27 4.99 2.42
CA ALA A 158 -7.64 4.47 2.57
C ALA A 158 -7.74 3.25 3.51
N GLN A 159 -6.66 2.51 3.69
CA GLN A 159 -6.58 1.39 4.63
C GLN A 159 -6.52 1.83 6.10
N GLU A 160 -6.15 3.09 6.36
CA GLU A 160 -6.07 3.68 7.69
C GLU A 160 -7.42 4.29 8.13
N LEU A 161 -8.46 4.18 7.29
CA LEU A 161 -9.78 4.72 7.60
C LEU A 161 -10.40 4.16 8.89
N PRO A 162 -10.22 2.88 9.27
CA PRO A 162 -10.71 2.36 10.54
C PRO A 162 -10.12 3.05 11.77
N GLU A 163 -8.91 3.61 11.66
CA GLU A 163 -8.21 4.31 12.74
C GLU A 163 -8.77 5.73 12.98
N ILE A 164 -9.67 6.21 12.09
CA ILE A 164 -10.34 7.50 12.23
C ILE A 164 -11.51 7.32 13.18
N THR A 165 -11.22 7.19 14.45
CA THR A 165 -12.22 7.01 15.51
C THR A 165 -12.57 8.35 16.17
N VAL A 166 -13.70 8.37 16.88
CA VAL A 166 -14.13 9.55 17.64
C VAL A 166 -13.05 9.93 18.64
N GLU A 167 -12.48 8.96 19.34
CA GLU A 167 -11.45 9.12 20.36
C GLU A 167 -10.15 9.69 19.75
N ALA A 168 -9.69 9.15 18.62
CA ALA A 168 -8.51 9.63 17.92
C ALA A 168 -8.70 11.08 17.45
N VAL A 169 -9.87 11.40 16.90
CA VAL A 169 -10.18 12.76 16.44
C VAL A 169 -10.31 13.73 17.61
N GLN A 170 -10.82 13.31 18.78
CA GLN A 170 -10.85 14.13 19.99
C GLN A 170 -9.46 14.53 20.45
N THR A 171 -8.48 13.64 20.35
CA THR A 171 -7.09 13.97 20.69
C THR A 171 -6.38 14.81 19.60
N GLY A 172 -6.97 14.93 18.42
CA GLY A 172 -6.37 15.56 17.24
C GLY A 172 -5.22 14.75 16.61
N LYS A 173 -5.00 13.51 17.05
CA LYS A 173 -3.91 12.65 16.58
C LYS A 173 -4.43 11.26 16.22
N ILE A 174 -4.13 10.83 15.02
CA ILE A 174 -4.43 9.49 14.51
C ILE A 174 -3.14 8.69 14.52
N VAL A 175 -3.15 7.57 15.22
CA VAL A 175 -2.01 6.63 15.26
C VAL A 175 -2.26 5.54 14.22
N CYS A 176 -1.44 5.51 13.18
CA CYS A 176 -1.51 4.50 12.11
C CYS A 176 -0.40 3.48 12.33
N ASP A 177 -0.76 2.24 12.65
CA ASP A 177 0.16 1.14 12.99
C ASP A 177 0.27 0.08 11.88
N GLN A 178 -0.07 0.44 10.64
CA GLN A 178 -0.15 -0.55 9.53
C GLN A 178 1.17 -0.82 8.81
N ASN A 179 2.23 -0.13 9.17
CA ASN A 179 3.57 -0.35 8.62
C ASN A 179 4.55 -0.51 9.80
N LYS A 180 5.73 -1.08 9.54
CA LYS A 180 6.83 -1.24 10.51
C LYS A 180 7.16 0.01 11.35
N TYR A 181 6.56 1.14 11.04
CA TYR A 181 6.71 2.43 11.71
C TYR A 181 5.33 2.96 12.11
N LYS A 182 5.14 3.24 13.40
CA LYS A 182 3.98 3.99 13.89
C LYS A 182 4.04 5.40 13.31
N GLN A 183 3.07 5.75 12.48
CA GLN A 183 2.92 7.10 11.97
C GLN A 183 1.83 7.82 12.78
N ILE A 184 2.16 9.00 13.32
CA ILE A 184 1.17 9.87 13.95
C ILE A 184 0.78 10.95 12.96
N VAL A 185 -0.50 11.01 12.62
CA VAL A 185 -1.06 12.02 11.72
C VAL A 185 -1.86 13.03 12.55
N THR A 186 -1.49 14.31 12.46
CA THR A 186 -2.23 15.38 13.13
C THR A 186 -3.43 15.78 12.28
N VAL A 187 -4.60 15.84 12.91
CA VAL A 187 -5.84 16.32 12.29
C VAL A 187 -5.94 17.84 12.51
N PRO A 188 -6.05 18.65 11.45
CA PRO A 188 -6.24 20.10 11.60
C PRO A 188 -7.48 20.42 12.42
N ALA A 189 -7.40 21.41 13.33
CA ALA A 189 -8.46 21.74 14.29
C ALA A 189 -9.83 22.01 13.63
N CYS A 190 -9.85 22.65 12.46
CA CYS A 190 -11.09 22.90 11.73
C CYS A 190 -11.75 21.58 11.23
N LEU A 191 -10.94 20.62 10.77
CA LEU A 191 -11.43 19.30 10.33
C LEU A 191 -11.84 18.45 11.53
N GLN A 192 -11.09 18.51 12.64
CA GLN A 192 -11.42 17.85 13.90
C GLN A 192 -12.85 18.23 14.34
N LYS A 193 -13.13 19.52 14.37
CA LYS A 193 -14.48 20.03 14.72
C LYS A 193 -15.55 19.47 13.78
N GLU A 194 -15.37 19.54 12.47
CA GLU A 194 -16.35 19.06 11.49
C GLU A 194 -16.61 17.54 11.65
N LEU A 195 -15.56 16.74 11.89
CA LEU A 195 -15.68 15.30 12.11
C LEU A 195 -16.45 14.97 13.40
N LEU A 196 -16.16 15.67 14.50
CA LEU A 196 -16.87 15.49 15.77
C LEU A 196 -18.33 15.94 15.68
N ASP A 197 -18.60 17.05 15.01
CA ASP A 197 -19.97 17.53 14.79
C ASP A 197 -20.77 16.53 13.91
N TYR A 198 -20.13 15.97 12.88
CA TYR A 198 -20.71 14.89 12.06
C TYR A 198 -21.02 13.66 12.90
N SER A 199 -20.08 13.23 13.75
CA SER A 199 -20.27 12.06 14.62
C SER A 199 -21.45 12.25 15.56
N LYS A 200 -21.56 13.39 16.22
CA LYS A 200 -22.66 13.74 17.10
C LYS A 200 -24.02 13.70 16.37
N ARG A 201 -24.12 14.34 15.19
CA ARG A 201 -25.37 14.34 14.41
C ARG A 201 -25.81 12.96 13.93
N ASN A 202 -24.85 12.04 13.72
CA ASN A 202 -25.15 10.68 13.27
C ASN A 202 -25.17 9.65 14.42
N GLY A 203 -25.12 10.08 15.69
CA GLY A 203 -25.19 9.19 16.86
C GLY A 203 -23.96 8.30 17.04
N ILE A 204 -22.81 8.67 16.44
CA ILE A 204 -21.56 7.92 16.57
C ILE A 204 -20.84 8.43 17.81
N ILE A 205 -20.98 7.70 18.92
CA ILE A 205 -20.44 8.09 20.22
C ILE A 205 -18.99 7.65 20.38
N SER A 206 -18.62 6.50 19.79
CA SER A 206 -17.29 5.89 19.90
C SER A 206 -16.93 5.08 18.66
N GLY A 207 -15.65 4.76 18.50
CA GLY A 207 -15.14 3.95 17.39
C GLY A 207 -15.08 4.69 16.06
N PRO A 208 -14.98 3.96 14.91
CA PRO A 208 -14.77 4.55 13.60
C PRO A 208 -15.85 5.54 13.19
N ILE A 209 -15.46 6.72 12.72
CA ILE A 209 -16.40 7.77 12.27
C ILE A 209 -17.04 7.40 10.93
N PHE A 210 -16.25 6.80 10.02
CA PHE A 210 -16.71 6.42 8.70
C PHE A 210 -17.20 4.97 8.69
N GLN A 211 -18.50 4.80 8.92
CA GLN A 211 -19.13 3.50 9.05
C GLN A 211 -20.11 3.22 7.91
N THR A 212 -20.36 1.93 7.65
CA THR A 212 -21.52 1.43 6.90
C THR A 212 -22.80 1.58 7.73
N ARG A 213 -23.96 1.22 7.15
CA ARG A 213 -25.23 1.22 7.89
C ARG A 213 -25.21 0.28 9.10
N ASP A 214 -24.42 -0.79 9.03
CA ASP A 214 -24.31 -1.82 10.08
C ASP A 214 -23.23 -1.46 11.13
N GLY A 215 -22.72 -0.22 11.17
CA GLY A 215 -21.72 0.23 12.13
C GLY A 215 -20.30 -0.29 11.87
N ARG A 216 -20.06 -1.00 10.77
CA ARG A 216 -18.72 -1.49 10.42
C ARG A 216 -17.89 -0.41 9.73
N PRO A 217 -16.56 -0.37 9.89
CA PRO A 217 -15.71 0.55 9.14
C PRO A 217 -15.90 0.43 7.63
N MET A 218 -15.91 1.56 6.93
CA MET A 218 -16.03 1.56 5.47
C MET A 218 -14.82 0.92 4.82
N HIS A 219 -15.05 -0.02 3.90
CA HIS A 219 -13.97 -0.67 3.17
C HIS A 219 -13.38 0.26 2.09
N ARG A 220 -12.07 0.17 1.88
CA ARG A 220 -11.31 1.01 0.92
C ARG A 220 -11.87 1.03 -0.51
N THR A 221 -12.44 -0.09 -0.98
CA THR A 221 -13.03 -0.17 -2.32
C THR A 221 -14.29 0.69 -2.44
N TYR A 222 -15.11 0.70 -1.38
CA TYR A 222 -16.30 1.55 -1.31
C TYR A 222 -15.91 3.04 -1.30
N VAL A 223 -14.88 3.42 -0.54
CA VAL A 223 -14.35 4.78 -0.52
C VAL A 223 -13.96 5.25 -1.92
N SER A 224 -13.19 4.42 -2.65
CA SER A 224 -12.80 4.74 -4.03
C SER A 224 -14.01 4.87 -4.96
N ALA A 225 -15.01 4.00 -4.83
CA ALA A 225 -16.22 4.05 -5.63
C ALA A 225 -17.04 5.34 -5.39
N VAL A 226 -17.25 5.73 -4.12
CA VAL A 226 -18.05 6.91 -3.81
C VAL A 226 -17.37 8.21 -4.22
N ILE A 227 -16.04 8.28 -4.15
CA ILE A 227 -15.27 9.44 -4.64
C ILE A 227 -15.36 9.52 -6.16
N ARG A 228 -15.19 8.39 -6.87
CA ARG A 228 -15.32 8.32 -8.33
C ARG A 228 -16.70 8.78 -8.81
N ASN A 229 -17.77 8.28 -8.19
CA ASN A 229 -19.14 8.69 -8.50
C ASN A 229 -19.40 10.18 -8.24
N LEU A 230 -18.66 10.79 -7.30
CA LEU A 230 -18.75 12.24 -7.10
C LEU A 230 -17.98 12.99 -8.19
N CYS A 231 -16.84 12.49 -8.66
CA CYS A 231 -16.10 13.08 -9.78
C CYS A 231 -16.96 13.20 -11.04
N GLU A 232 -17.74 12.15 -11.38
CA GLU A 232 -18.67 12.18 -12.50
C GLU A 232 -19.69 13.33 -12.36
N LYS A 233 -20.24 13.53 -11.15
CA LYS A 233 -21.20 14.59 -10.88
C LYS A 233 -20.57 16.00 -10.87
N ALA A 234 -19.29 16.07 -10.54
CA ALA A 234 -18.50 17.27 -10.53
C ALA A 234 -17.80 17.54 -11.87
N GLN A 235 -18.01 16.72 -12.90
CA GLN A 235 -17.32 16.84 -14.19
C GLN A 235 -15.78 16.84 -14.05
N VAL A 236 -15.26 16.14 -13.04
CA VAL A 236 -13.84 15.90 -12.85
C VAL A 236 -13.52 14.51 -13.40
N PRO A 237 -12.39 14.30 -14.12
CA PRO A 237 -12.03 13.00 -14.66
C PRO A 237 -12.07 11.90 -13.60
N SER A 238 -12.79 10.81 -13.86
CA SER A 238 -13.09 9.75 -12.89
C SER A 238 -11.85 9.00 -12.41
N GLU A 239 -10.79 8.94 -13.22
CA GLU A 239 -9.50 8.38 -12.85
C GLU A 239 -8.81 9.14 -11.70
N LYS A 240 -9.12 10.43 -11.52
CA LYS A 240 -8.67 11.26 -10.39
C LYS A 240 -9.46 10.98 -9.11
N GLY A 241 -10.60 10.30 -9.21
CA GLY A 241 -11.54 10.02 -8.12
C GLY A 241 -11.11 8.91 -7.19
N ASN A 242 -9.98 9.03 -6.53
CA ASN A 242 -9.48 8.02 -5.61
C ASN A 242 -8.63 8.61 -4.47
N PRO A 243 -8.49 7.92 -3.33
CA PRO A 243 -7.70 8.39 -2.20
C PRO A 243 -6.21 8.63 -2.52
N LYS A 244 -5.64 7.92 -3.51
CA LYS A 244 -4.23 8.10 -3.91
C LYS A 244 -4.00 9.47 -4.54
N SER A 245 -4.93 9.93 -5.40
CA SER A 245 -4.86 11.26 -6.03
C SER A 245 -5.02 12.38 -5.00
N LEU A 246 -5.91 12.21 -4.02
CA LEU A 246 -6.05 13.15 -2.89
C LEU A 246 -4.78 13.20 -2.03
N ARG A 247 -4.18 12.04 -1.73
CA ARG A 247 -2.91 11.98 -1.02
C ARG A 247 -1.78 12.65 -1.81
N LYS A 248 -1.72 12.45 -3.13
CA LYS A 248 -0.73 13.12 -3.99
C LYS A 248 -0.88 14.62 -3.91
N LEU A 249 -2.11 15.15 -3.98
CA LEU A 249 -2.41 16.57 -3.80
C LEU A 249 -1.94 17.09 -2.43
N TYR A 250 -2.20 16.35 -1.36
CA TYR A 250 -1.71 16.71 -0.03
C TYR A 250 -0.18 16.79 0.01
N LEU A 251 0.51 15.78 -0.52
CA LEU A 251 1.98 15.73 -0.49
C LEU A 251 2.60 16.85 -1.34
N SER A 252 2.06 17.13 -2.52
CA SER A 252 2.54 18.25 -3.36
C SER A 252 2.28 19.59 -2.69
N THR A 253 1.09 19.78 -2.09
CA THR A 253 0.78 21.01 -1.35
C THR A 253 1.69 21.19 -0.14
N LYS A 254 1.94 20.11 0.61
CA LYS A 254 2.84 20.12 1.76
C LYS A 254 4.27 20.48 1.35
N ALA A 255 4.79 19.90 0.29
CA ALA A 255 6.13 20.19 -0.22
C ALA A 255 6.29 21.67 -0.63
N VAL A 256 5.27 22.24 -1.28
CA VAL A 256 5.28 23.69 -1.61
C VAL A 256 5.30 24.56 -0.35
N ILE A 257 4.49 24.22 0.65
CA ILE A 257 4.47 24.97 1.92
C ILE A 257 5.81 24.85 2.64
N GLU A 258 6.38 23.66 2.72
CA GLU A 258 7.69 23.42 3.37
C GLU A 258 8.81 24.17 2.66
N SER A 259 8.81 24.20 1.32
CA SER A 259 9.77 24.98 0.54
C SER A 259 9.64 26.50 0.80
N ASN A 260 8.42 27.01 0.84
CA ASN A 260 8.18 28.43 1.13
C ASN A 260 8.60 28.82 2.56
N VAL A 261 8.34 27.93 3.54
CA VAL A 261 8.78 28.14 4.94
C VAL A 261 10.30 28.15 5.02
N ALA A 262 10.98 27.22 4.34
CA ALA A 262 12.45 27.17 4.30
C ALA A 262 13.04 28.46 3.73
N LEU A 263 12.50 28.96 2.63
CA LEU A 263 12.91 30.24 2.03
C LEU A 263 12.72 31.42 2.98
N LEU A 264 11.56 31.47 3.69
CA LEU A 264 11.31 32.53 4.67
C LEU A 264 12.28 32.49 5.85
N VAL A 265 12.65 31.28 6.30
CA VAL A 265 13.65 31.10 7.37
C VAL A 265 15.02 31.59 6.89
N GLU A 266 15.44 31.21 5.68
CA GLU A 266 16.70 31.68 5.08
C GLU A 266 16.77 33.19 4.99
N GLN A 267 15.72 33.85 4.46
CA GLN A 267 15.64 35.29 4.38
C GLN A 267 15.64 35.97 5.76
N ALA A 268 15.01 35.38 6.77
CA ALA A 268 15.02 35.88 8.14
C ALA A 268 16.41 35.81 8.77
N MET A 269 17.13 34.70 8.54
CA MET A 269 18.51 34.53 9.02
C MET A 269 19.45 35.53 8.36
N GLU A 270 19.35 35.74 7.05
CA GLU A 270 20.15 36.72 6.31
C GLU A 270 19.97 38.12 6.88
N ARG A 271 18.70 38.57 7.05
CA ARG A 271 18.40 39.88 7.67
C ARG A 271 18.94 40.00 9.10
N MET A 272 18.90 38.96 9.88
CA MET A 272 19.43 38.97 11.23
C MET A 272 20.98 39.15 11.21
N MET A 273 21.67 38.46 10.30
CA MET A 273 23.12 38.61 10.12
C MET A 273 23.49 40.02 9.65
N GLU A 274 22.74 40.63 8.72
CA GLU A 274 22.94 42.00 8.27
C GLU A 274 22.78 42.99 9.43
N GLN A 275 21.77 42.80 10.29
CA GLN A 275 21.54 43.65 11.48
C GLN A 275 22.67 43.51 12.51
N GLU A 276 23.20 42.30 12.69
CA GLU A 276 24.36 42.05 13.57
C GLU A 276 25.61 42.75 13.03
N GLN A 277 25.90 42.67 11.74
CA GLN A 277 27.01 43.37 11.10
C GLN A 277 26.91 44.89 11.30
N PHE A 278 25.72 45.45 11.08
CA PHE A 278 25.48 46.89 11.31
C PHE A 278 25.66 47.29 12.77
N SER A 279 25.15 46.43 13.72
CA SER A 279 25.25 46.69 15.17
C SER A 279 26.66 46.65 15.71
N ILE A 280 27.54 45.86 15.12
CA ILE A 280 28.93 45.71 15.53
C ILE A 280 29.81 46.82 14.89
N GLY A 281 29.28 47.55 13.90
CA GLY A 281 30.05 48.58 13.19
C GLY A 281 31.11 48.05 12.26
N TRP A 282 30.95 46.78 11.78
CA TRP A 282 31.81 46.15 10.79
C TRP A 282 31.35 46.53 9.39
N GLU A 283 31.42 47.82 9.07
CA GLU A 283 31.29 48.29 7.70
C GLU A 283 32.64 48.08 6.98
N GLU A 284 32.58 47.49 5.79
CA GLU A 284 33.77 47.43 4.91
C GLU A 284 34.22 48.86 4.61
N ALA A 285 35.49 49.13 4.93
CA ALA A 285 36.16 50.38 4.60
C ALA A 285 36.54 50.43 3.10
#